data_abddbe763d2b9376d2c1cc78db7f9fa8
#
_entry.id   abddbe763d2b9376d2c1cc78db7f9fa8
#
_cell.length_a   1.000
_cell.length_b   1.000
_cell.length_c   1.000
_cell.angle_alpha   90.00
_cell.angle_beta   90.00
_cell.angle_gamma   90.00
#
_symmetry.space_group_name_H-M   'P 1'
#
loop_
_entity.id
_entity.type
_entity.pdbx_description
1 polymer ?
#
loop_
_entity_poly.entity_id
_entity_poly.type
_entity_poly.pdbx_seq_one_letter_code
_entity_poly.pdbx_strand_id
1 'polypeptide(L)'
;MKTTSSQFVAPVVSVVIPVYRPYLQSLMGTLRSVRSQATKNLTVECLVVFDGFPERAMYDSLTAFADKSRSDSFVLRVEGMPHAGVSAARNRGTAIARGAWLCYVDDDDRLLPGALQALVSYGEAHRCDVVQGSYETVAIHLRETHAYADHDEVLTGDGKTRWLQDVLSPDKGASLVWSKIFRCDVIVGNAIRFDGTLVRGEDTVFVWDASVAASTIGYINFPVYQYRRSAESAVSGFNAAYCDQIMDAVLAMREHVKRCAGYTRFTGPFRTYVLYHLLLIDVHFVFNSNAPWNNRQRRAVFSDVLTAPMFHSAMTGNAPESFGIAKKITFWVLKLRLYGVNKAIAAVRMKQIAV
;
A
#
# COMPACT_ATOMS: atom_id res chain seq x y z
N MET A 1 4.81 44.88 -22.62
CA MET A 1 5.11 43.46 -22.33
C MET A 1 3.84 42.82 -21.80
N LYS A 2 3.16 41.98 -22.58
CA LYS A 2 1.99 41.23 -22.14
C LYS A 2 2.54 39.99 -21.38
N THR A 3 2.43 40.00 -20.06
CA THR A 3 2.58 38.77 -19.24
C THR A 3 1.40 37.87 -19.57
N THR A 4 1.58 36.95 -20.51
CA THR A 4 0.69 35.80 -20.68
C THR A 4 0.81 34.96 -19.41
N SER A 5 -0.16 35.12 -18.51
CA SER A 5 -0.39 34.13 -17.48
C SER A 5 -0.69 32.80 -18.19
N SER A 6 0.28 31.88 -18.23
CA SER A 6 0.00 30.53 -18.72
C SER A 6 -1.09 29.96 -17.81
N GLN A 7 -2.30 29.81 -18.32
CA GLN A 7 -3.37 29.13 -17.63
C GLN A 7 -2.94 27.65 -17.53
N PHE A 8 -2.64 27.20 -16.29
CA PHE A 8 -2.42 25.79 -16.03
C PHE A 8 -3.66 25.01 -16.46
N VAL A 9 -3.51 24.13 -17.42
CA VAL A 9 -4.58 23.23 -17.87
C VAL A 9 -4.95 22.30 -16.70
N ALA A 10 -6.24 22.00 -16.52
CA ALA A 10 -6.68 21.08 -15.47
C ALA A 10 -5.85 19.78 -15.49
N PRO A 11 -5.31 19.33 -14.36
CA PRO A 11 -4.43 18.17 -14.34
C PRO A 11 -5.19 16.90 -14.71
N VAL A 12 -4.54 16.02 -15.46
CA VAL A 12 -5.05 14.67 -15.72
C VAL A 12 -4.85 13.80 -14.51
N VAL A 13 -3.68 13.90 -13.84
CA VAL A 13 -3.33 13.10 -12.66
C VAL A 13 -2.90 14.00 -11.50
N SER A 14 -3.47 13.77 -10.32
CA SER A 14 -2.94 14.26 -9.05
C SER A 14 -2.15 13.15 -8.37
N VAL A 15 -0.85 13.36 -8.21
CA VAL A 15 0.04 12.46 -7.47
C VAL A 15 0.15 12.96 -6.03
N VAL A 16 -0.33 12.18 -5.08
CA VAL A 16 -0.31 12.48 -3.65
C VAL A 16 0.89 11.80 -3.00
N ILE A 17 1.76 12.58 -2.37
CA ILE A 17 2.95 12.10 -1.66
C ILE A 17 2.78 12.47 -0.18
N PRO A 18 2.38 11.52 0.69
CA PRO A 18 2.38 11.74 2.13
C PRO A 18 3.82 11.77 2.65
N VAL A 19 4.12 12.68 3.56
CA VAL A 19 5.51 12.90 4.03
C VAL A 19 5.54 13.05 5.54
N TYR A 20 6.40 12.28 6.21
CA TYR A 20 6.69 12.45 7.63
C TYR A 20 8.19 12.31 7.90
N ARG A 21 8.85 13.41 8.31
CA ARG A 21 10.30 13.48 8.59
C ARG A 21 11.16 12.84 7.48
N PRO A 22 11.05 13.29 6.22
CA PRO A 22 11.71 12.65 5.10
C PRO A 22 13.20 12.95 5.06
N TYR A 23 13.95 12.05 4.44
CA TYR A 23 15.29 12.40 3.95
C TYR A 23 15.16 13.24 2.67
N LEU A 24 15.67 14.47 2.68
CA LEU A 24 15.55 15.40 1.55
C LEU A 24 15.99 14.77 0.23
N GLN A 25 17.12 14.06 0.22
CA GLN A 25 17.63 13.42 -0.99
C GLN A 25 16.68 12.37 -1.56
N SER A 26 16.02 11.61 -0.68
CA SER A 26 15.02 10.62 -1.09
C SER A 26 13.80 11.28 -1.69
N LEU A 27 13.19 12.21 -0.97
CA LEU A 27 12.03 12.97 -1.43
C LEU A 27 12.30 13.70 -2.76
N MET A 28 13.46 14.35 -2.90
CA MET A 28 13.85 14.99 -4.16
C MET A 28 13.97 14.00 -5.33
N GLY A 29 14.38 12.79 -5.07
CA GLY A 29 14.39 11.75 -6.09
C GLY A 29 12.97 11.31 -6.48
N THR A 30 12.04 11.16 -5.52
CA THR A 30 10.62 10.89 -5.79
C THR A 30 10.02 12.00 -6.63
N LEU A 31 10.23 13.27 -6.25
CA LEU A 31 9.75 14.43 -6.99
C LEU A 31 10.27 14.50 -8.42
N ARG A 32 11.54 14.16 -8.66
CA ARG A 32 12.09 14.09 -10.03
C ARG A 32 11.41 13.00 -10.84
N SER A 33 11.14 11.84 -10.25
CA SER A 33 10.44 10.74 -10.92
C SER A 33 9.01 11.12 -11.30
N VAL A 34 8.29 11.83 -10.42
CA VAL A 34 6.94 12.35 -10.71
C VAL A 34 7.00 13.47 -11.78
N ARG A 35 7.95 14.40 -11.65
CA ARG A 35 8.12 15.48 -12.65
C ARG A 35 8.38 14.94 -14.05
N SER A 36 9.12 13.85 -14.17
CA SER A 36 9.44 13.22 -15.46
C SER A 36 8.24 12.58 -16.15
N GLN A 37 7.12 12.36 -15.44
CA GLN A 37 5.89 11.83 -16.02
C GLN A 37 5.12 12.87 -16.83
N ALA A 38 5.30 14.16 -16.50
CA ALA A 38 4.55 15.23 -17.17
C ALA A 38 5.03 15.46 -18.60
N THR A 39 4.11 15.43 -19.54
CA THR A 39 4.35 15.63 -20.98
C THR A 39 3.34 16.65 -21.54
N LYS A 40 3.46 17.00 -22.81
CA LYS A 40 2.46 17.86 -23.47
C LYS A 40 1.04 17.28 -23.45
N ASN A 41 0.94 15.95 -23.39
CA ASN A 41 -0.35 15.23 -23.43
C ASN A 41 -0.77 14.71 -22.06
N LEU A 42 0.05 14.85 -21.01
CA LEU A 42 -0.23 14.38 -19.66
C LEU A 42 0.15 15.47 -18.65
N THR A 43 -0.85 16.17 -18.15
CA THR A 43 -0.67 17.19 -17.10
C THR A 43 -0.70 16.54 -15.73
N VAL A 44 0.28 16.84 -14.89
CA VAL A 44 0.48 16.26 -13.57
C VAL A 44 0.50 17.35 -12.51
N GLU A 45 -0.35 17.19 -11.50
CA GLU A 45 -0.29 17.91 -10.24
C GLU A 45 0.41 17.00 -9.21
N CYS A 46 1.45 17.50 -8.57
CA CYS A 46 2.14 16.79 -7.49
C CYS A 46 1.80 17.47 -6.15
N LEU A 47 1.22 16.73 -5.23
CA LEU A 47 0.75 17.17 -3.92
C LEU A 47 1.63 16.54 -2.83
N VAL A 48 2.58 17.29 -2.31
CA VAL A 48 3.39 16.87 -1.16
C VAL A 48 2.68 17.31 0.11
N VAL A 49 2.19 16.36 0.89
CA VAL A 49 1.42 16.60 2.10
C VAL A 49 2.20 16.16 3.33
N PHE A 50 2.69 17.12 4.09
CA PHE A 50 3.40 16.86 5.34
C PHE A 50 2.44 16.54 6.47
N ASP A 51 2.63 15.37 7.06
CA ASP A 51 2.02 14.98 8.34
C ASP A 51 2.84 15.61 9.49
N GLY A 52 2.55 16.84 9.81
CA GLY A 52 3.33 17.83 10.52
C GLY A 52 3.61 19.04 9.63
N PHE A 53 4.56 19.86 10.03
CA PHE A 53 5.00 21.00 9.23
C PHE A 53 6.48 20.80 8.85
N PRO A 54 6.87 21.08 7.58
CA PRO A 54 8.26 20.98 7.17
C PRO A 54 9.13 22.01 7.87
N GLU A 55 10.36 21.64 8.19
CA GLU A 55 11.38 22.61 8.61
C GLU A 55 11.65 23.63 7.50
N ARG A 56 12.08 24.83 7.88
CA ARG A 56 12.30 25.93 6.94
C ARG A 56 13.20 25.56 5.76
N ALA A 57 14.34 24.91 6.01
CA ALA A 57 15.28 24.49 4.98
C ALA A 57 14.67 23.47 3.99
N MET A 58 13.83 22.57 4.49
CA MET A 58 13.09 21.61 3.68
C MET A 58 12.08 22.35 2.80
N TYR A 59 11.30 23.24 3.38
CA TYR A 59 10.31 24.03 2.65
C TYR A 59 10.94 24.89 1.56
N ASP A 60 12.04 25.58 1.86
CA ASP A 60 12.78 26.41 0.89
C ASP A 60 13.32 25.56 -0.28
N SER A 61 13.82 24.35 0.00
CA SER A 61 14.27 23.41 -1.04
C SER A 61 13.15 22.94 -1.95
N LEU A 62 11.97 22.65 -1.38
CA LEU A 62 10.79 22.24 -2.14
C LEU A 62 10.23 23.38 -2.98
N THR A 63 10.22 24.61 -2.44
CA THR A 63 9.77 25.81 -3.16
C THR A 63 10.69 26.08 -4.35
N ALA A 64 12.01 26.03 -4.15
CA ALA A 64 12.98 26.18 -5.22
C ALA A 64 12.81 25.11 -6.32
N PHE A 65 12.51 23.86 -5.93
CA PHE A 65 12.20 22.79 -6.89
C PHE A 65 10.90 23.07 -7.63
N ALA A 66 9.85 23.51 -6.93
CA ALA A 66 8.54 23.84 -7.52
C ALA A 66 8.69 24.92 -8.58
N ASP A 67 9.38 26.02 -8.27
CA ASP A 67 9.59 27.16 -9.20
C ASP A 67 10.38 26.71 -10.45
N LYS A 68 11.47 25.94 -10.25
CA LYS A 68 12.32 25.44 -11.34
C LYS A 68 11.59 24.42 -12.23
N SER A 69 10.69 23.64 -11.67
CA SER A 69 10.02 22.52 -12.34
C SER A 69 8.69 22.92 -12.98
N ARG A 70 8.16 24.08 -12.63
CA ARG A 70 6.84 24.56 -13.11
C ARG A 70 6.80 24.64 -14.64
N SER A 71 5.73 24.13 -15.21
CA SER A 71 5.45 24.20 -16.65
C SER A 71 3.94 24.12 -16.89
N ASP A 72 3.52 24.23 -18.14
CA ASP A 72 2.10 24.07 -18.51
C ASP A 72 1.57 22.66 -18.20
N SER A 73 2.45 21.67 -18.11
CA SER A 73 2.11 20.26 -17.83
C SER A 73 2.46 19.79 -16.42
N PHE A 74 3.10 20.62 -15.57
CA PHE A 74 3.49 20.21 -14.22
C PHE A 74 3.36 21.33 -13.20
N VAL A 75 2.76 21.01 -12.07
CA VAL A 75 2.74 21.87 -10.88
C VAL A 75 3.02 21.05 -9.62
N LEU A 76 3.86 21.60 -8.74
CA LEU A 76 4.07 21.06 -7.39
C LEU A 76 3.39 21.99 -6.38
N ARG A 77 2.65 21.38 -5.46
CA ARG A 77 2.06 22.06 -4.30
C ARG A 77 2.52 21.37 -3.03
N VAL A 78 2.91 22.16 -2.03
CA VAL A 78 3.36 21.69 -0.72
C VAL A 78 2.33 22.12 0.31
N GLU A 79 1.84 21.19 1.09
CA GLU A 79 0.85 21.39 2.15
C GLU A 79 1.41 20.83 3.46
N GLY A 80 1.24 21.55 4.57
CA GLY A 80 1.55 21.06 5.92
C GLY A 80 0.27 20.99 6.75
N MET A 81 0.15 19.97 7.59
CA MET A 81 -0.99 19.79 8.48
C MET A 81 -0.51 19.35 9.88
N PRO A 82 -1.30 19.54 10.95
CA PRO A 82 -0.99 18.93 12.24
C PRO A 82 -0.79 17.43 12.13
N HIS A 83 0.17 16.88 12.87
CA HIS A 83 0.48 15.44 12.81
C HIS A 83 -0.76 14.60 13.20
N ALA A 84 -1.17 13.73 12.28
CA ALA A 84 -2.35 12.88 12.43
C ALA A 84 -2.22 11.53 11.68
N GLY A 85 -1.02 11.19 11.20
CA GLY A 85 -0.69 9.92 10.53
C GLY A 85 -0.83 9.97 9.01
N VAL A 86 -0.25 8.94 8.36
CA VAL A 86 -0.19 8.81 6.90
C VAL A 86 -1.57 8.84 6.23
N SER A 87 -2.57 8.20 6.84
CA SER A 87 -3.96 8.21 6.39
C SER A 87 -4.52 9.62 6.27
N ALA A 88 -4.26 10.46 7.28
CA ALA A 88 -4.71 11.85 7.29
C ALA A 88 -4.03 12.67 6.18
N ALA A 89 -2.73 12.47 5.97
CA ALA A 89 -2.00 13.13 4.89
C ALA A 89 -2.51 12.70 3.49
N ARG A 90 -2.73 11.40 3.25
CA ARG A 90 -3.32 10.91 2.00
C ARG A 90 -4.73 11.45 1.80
N ASN A 91 -5.58 11.45 2.83
CA ASN A 91 -6.93 12.03 2.78
C ASN A 91 -6.91 13.52 2.47
N ARG A 92 -5.98 14.26 3.08
CA ARG A 92 -5.80 15.69 2.77
C ARG A 92 -5.41 15.91 1.32
N GLY A 93 -4.45 15.13 0.81
CA GLY A 93 -4.04 15.17 -0.58
C GLY A 93 -5.19 14.87 -1.53
N THR A 94 -5.99 13.84 -1.24
CA THR A 94 -7.20 13.48 -2.00
C THR A 94 -8.20 14.64 -2.02
N ALA A 95 -8.43 15.30 -0.88
CA ALA A 95 -9.40 16.39 -0.76
C ALA A 95 -9.03 17.65 -1.54
N ILE A 96 -7.73 17.89 -1.79
CA ILE A 96 -7.24 19.06 -2.53
C ILE A 96 -6.83 18.74 -3.98
N ALA A 97 -6.89 17.47 -4.37
CA ALA A 97 -6.59 17.01 -5.72
C ALA A 97 -7.57 17.57 -6.74
N ARG A 98 -7.07 17.87 -7.93
CA ARG A 98 -7.83 18.46 -9.06
C ARG A 98 -7.78 17.57 -10.30
N GLY A 99 -6.98 16.50 -10.27
CA GLY A 99 -6.83 15.56 -11.38
C GLY A 99 -8.05 14.66 -11.56
N ALA A 100 -8.28 14.22 -12.77
CA ALA A 100 -9.27 13.19 -13.05
C ALA A 100 -8.89 11.84 -12.42
N TRP A 101 -7.58 11.62 -12.26
CA TRP A 101 -7.00 10.43 -11.66
C TRP A 101 -6.18 10.78 -10.40
N LEU A 102 -6.25 9.93 -9.39
CA LEU A 102 -5.42 9.95 -8.19
C LEU A 102 -4.34 8.87 -8.28
N CYS A 103 -3.11 9.21 -7.90
CA CYS A 103 -1.99 8.29 -7.75
C CYS A 103 -1.34 8.54 -6.38
N TYR A 104 -1.05 7.49 -5.62
CA TYR A 104 -0.33 7.62 -4.34
C TYR A 104 1.09 7.11 -4.50
N VAL A 105 2.06 7.88 -4.02
CA VAL A 105 3.49 7.55 -4.10
C VAL A 105 4.13 7.85 -2.75
N ASP A 106 4.85 6.88 -2.18
CA ASP A 106 5.57 7.09 -0.94
C ASP A 106 6.84 7.95 -1.16
N ASP A 107 7.28 8.71 -0.15
CA ASP A 107 8.28 9.76 -0.27
C ASP A 107 9.70 9.26 -0.52
N ASP A 108 9.91 7.95 -0.45
CA ASP A 108 11.19 7.28 -0.71
C ASP A 108 11.19 6.41 -1.97
N ASP A 109 10.05 6.27 -2.65
CA ASP A 109 9.86 5.45 -3.83
C ASP A 109 9.92 6.24 -5.15
N ARG A 110 9.74 5.57 -6.29
CA ARG A 110 9.82 6.17 -7.63
C ARG A 110 8.70 5.69 -8.55
N LEU A 111 8.19 6.60 -9.38
CA LEU A 111 7.49 6.22 -10.60
C LEU A 111 8.52 5.86 -11.68
N LEU A 112 8.28 4.77 -12.40
CA LEU A 112 9.12 4.38 -13.52
C LEU A 112 8.79 5.20 -14.78
N PRO A 113 9.72 5.34 -15.75
CA PRO A 113 9.47 6.12 -16.95
C PRO A 113 8.21 5.67 -17.71
N GLY A 114 7.33 6.63 -18.06
CA GLY A 114 6.09 6.37 -18.79
C GLY A 114 4.94 5.78 -17.95
N ALA A 115 5.14 5.59 -16.64
CA ALA A 115 4.19 4.93 -15.75
C ALA A 115 2.78 5.56 -15.81
N LEU A 116 2.68 6.87 -15.56
CA LEU A 116 1.37 7.54 -15.55
C LEU A 116 0.71 7.56 -16.94
N GLN A 117 1.51 7.72 -18.01
CA GLN A 117 0.98 7.68 -19.37
C GLN A 117 0.37 6.30 -19.69
N ALA A 118 1.07 5.21 -19.35
CA ALA A 118 0.59 3.85 -19.58
C ALA A 118 -0.70 3.57 -18.80
N LEU A 119 -0.71 3.89 -17.50
CA LEU A 119 -1.88 3.68 -16.64
C LEU A 119 -3.10 4.49 -17.13
N VAL A 120 -2.92 5.79 -17.42
CA VAL A 120 -4.02 6.66 -17.87
C VAL A 120 -4.52 6.23 -19.25
N SER A 121 -3.62 5.96 -20.19
CA SER A 121 -4.02 5.55 -21.55
C SER A 121 -4.85 4.25 -21.51
N TYR A 122 -4.43 3.27 -20.70
CA TYR A 122 -5.18 2.03 -20.53
C TYR A 122 -6.54 2.27 -19.85
N GLY A 123 -6.54 3.07 -18.77
CA GLY A 123 -7.74 3.41 -18.04
C GLY A 123 -8.81 4.10 -18.91
N GLU A 124 -8.41 5.07 -19.72
CA GLU A 124 -9.31 5.77 -20.64
C GLU A 124 -9.79 4.84 -21.77
N ALA A 125 -8.89 4.07 -22.39
CA ALA A 125 -9.24 3.15 -23.47
C ALA A 125 -10.26 2.08 -23.05
N HIS A 126 -10.16 1.59 -21.83
CA HIS A 126 -11.01 0.51 -21.30
C HIS A 126 -12.06 0.99 -20.29
N ARG A 127 -12.20 2.30 -20.08
CA ARG A 127 -13.14 2.91 -19.12
C ARG A 127 -13.00 2.30 -17.72
N CYS A 128 -11.75 2.13 -17.29
CA CYS A 128 -11.48 1.61 -15.95
C CYS A 128 -11.65 2.71 -14.89
N ASP A 129 -12.05 2.30 -13.69
CA ASP A 129 -12.14 3.15 -12.52
C ASP A 129 -10.88 3.06 -11.64
N VAL A 130 -10.21 1.89 -11.70
CA VAL A 130 -8.93 1.62 -11.06
C VAL A 130 -8.04 0.93 -12.08
N VAL A 131 -6.77 1.34 -12.17
CA VAL A 131 -5.77 0.65 -13.01
C VAL A 131 -4.53 0.38 -12.17
N GLN A 132 -4.05 -0.85 -12.17
CA GLN A 132 -2.79 -1.26 -11.57
C GLN A 132 -1.76 -1.63 -12.63
N GLY A 133 -0.50 -1.26 -12.40
CA GLY A 133 0.64 -1.81 -13.14
C GLY A 133 1.47 -2.78 -12.30
N SER A 134 2.40 -3.48 -12.93
CA SER A 134 3.43 -4.24 -12.22
C SER A 134 4.40 -3.28 -11.52
N TYR A 135 5.24 -3.81 -10.62
CA TYR A 135 6.20 -2.99 -9.88
C TYR A 135 7.53 -3.71 -9.68
N GLU A 136 8.56 -2.95 -9.39
CA GLU A 136 9.88 -3.45 -9.04
C GLU A 136 10.17 -3.26 -7.55
N THR A 137 10.74 -4.26 -6.91
CA THR A 137 11.42 -4.09 -5.61
C THR A 137 12.91 -3.92 -5.86
N VAL A 138 13.51 -2.87 -5.28
CA VAL A 138 14.93 -2.59 -5.39
C VAL A 138 15.55 -2.46 -4.01
N ALA A 139 16.57 -3.25 -3.75
CA ALA A 139 17.46 -3.17 -2.59
C ALA A 139 18.94 -3.19 -3.07
N ILE A 140 19.90 -3.11 -2.14
CA ILE A 140 21.34 -2.99 -2.49
C ILE A 140 21.80 -4.07 -3.49
N HIS A 141 21.31 -5.30 -3.35
CA HIS A 141 21.70 -6.43 -4.22
C HIS A 141 20.49 -7.14 -4.83
N LEU A 142 19.32 -6.52 -4.82
CA LEU A 142 18.08 -7.11 -5.31
C LEU A 142 17.36 -6.16 -6.25
N ARG A 143 16.99 -6.67 -7.42
CA ARG A 143 15.96 -6.07 -8.29
C ARG A 143 15.04 -7.18 -8.73
N GLU A 144 13.78 -7.09 -8.38
CA GLU A 144 12.76 -8.09 -8.67
C GLU A 144 11.51 -7.40 -9.19
N THR A 145 10.96 -7.91 -10.29
CA THR A 145 9.70 -7.42 -10.86
C THR A 145 8.56 -8.29 -10.35
N HIS A 146 7.50 -7.65 -9.89
CA HIS A 146 6.28 -8.28 -9.39
C HIS A 146 5.12 -7.94 -10.31
N ALA A 147 4.55 -8.95 -10.95
CA ALA A 147 3.39 -8.84 -11.80
C ALA A 147 2.18 -9.50 -11.12
N TYR A 148 1.00 -8.90 -11.28
CA TYR A 148 -0.25 -9.50 -10.83
C TYR A 148 -0.70 -10.62 -11.80
N ALA A 149 -0.52 -10.39 -13.11
CA ALA A 149 -0.74 -11.35 -14.18
C ALA A 149 0.36 -11.24 -15.24
N ASP A 150 0.46 -12.21 -16.13
CA ASP A 150 1.46 -12.26 -17.21
C ASP A 150 1.04 -11.46 -18.47
N HIS A 151 -0.19 -10.94 -18.47
CA HIS A 151 -0.76 -10.13 -19.55
C HIS A 151 -1.68 -9.05 -18.99
N ASP A 152 -2.07 -8.10 -19.83
CA ASP A 152 -3.00 -7.04 -19.48
C ASP A 152 -4.41 -7.61 -19.32
N GLU A 153 -5.15 -7.12 -18.31
CA GLU A 153 -6.51 -7.60 -18.01
C GLU A 153 -7.49 -6.44 -17.80
N VAL A 154 -8.73 -6.64 -18.28
CA VAL A 154 -9.90 -5.83 -17.90
C VAL A 154 -10.84 -6.69 -17.06
N LEU A 155 -11.03 -6.31 -15.80
CA LEU A 155 -11.68 -7.09 -14.78
C LEU A 155 -13.08 -6.53 -14.47
N THR A 156 -14.12 -7.27 -14.87
CA THR A 156 -15.53 -7.02 -14.55
C THR A 156 -16.17 -8.32 -14.05
N GLY A 157 -17.36 -8.30 -13.51
CA GLY A 157 -18.09 -9.50 -13.10
C GLY A 157 -17.26 -10.46 -12.23
N ASP A 158 -17.05 -11.66 -12.73
CA ASP A 158 -16.24 -12.68 -12.02
C ASP A 158 -14.76 -12.32 -11.93
N GLY A 159 -14.21 -11.62 -12.94
CA GLY A 159 -12.87 -11.09 -12.90
C GLY A 159 -12.68 -10.08 -11.76
N LYS A 160 -13.63 -9.16 -11.56
CA LYS A 160 -13.63 -8.25 -10.42
C LYS A 160 -13.80 -9.00 -9.09
N THR A 161 -14.61 -10.05 -9.04
CA THR A 161 -14.74 -10.88 -7.85
C THR A 161 -13.41 -11.55 -7.48
N ARG A 162 -12.70 -12.11 -8.48
CA ARG A 162 -11.34 -12.65 -8.31
C ARG A 162 -10.37 -11.58 -7.78
N TRP A 163 -10.38 -10.37 -8.36
CA TRP A 163 -9.57 -9.26 -7.89
C TRP A 163 -9.81 -8.94 -6.41
N LEU A 164 -11.07 -8.83 -5.98
CA LEU A 164 -11.42 -8.60 -4.57
C LEU A 164 -10.92 -9.74 -3.65
N GLN A 165 -10.96 -10.99 -4.11
CA GLN A 165 -10.35 -12.11 -3.38
C GLN A 165 -8.82 -11.96 -3.28
N ASP A 166 -8.18 -11.47 -4.33
CA ASP A 166 -6.74 -11.24 -4.37
C ASP A 166 -6.31 -10.01 -3.53
N VAL A 167 -7.16 -9.00 -3.34
CA VAL A 167 -6.95 -7.93 -2.35
C VAL A 167 -6.84 -8.50 -0.93
N LEU A 168 -7.57 -9.58 -0.63
CA LEU A 168 -7.47 -10.32 0.64
C LEU A 168 -6.28 -11.31 0.68
N SER A 169 -5.44 -11.30 -0.34
CA SER A 169 -4.25 -12.17 -0.45
C SER A 169 -2.99 -11.30 -0.58
N PRO A 170 -2.37 -10.87 0.53
CA PRO A 170 -1.29 -9.86 0.50
C PRO A 170 -0.12 -10.19 -0.44
N ASP A 171 0.12 -11.48 -0.73
CA ASP A 171 1.17 -11.93 -1.65
C ASP A 171 0.91 -11.57 -3.12
N LYS A 172 -0.32 -11.16 -3.46
CA LYS A 172 -0.71 -10.85 -4.83
C LYS A 172 -0.42 -9.41 -5.25
N GLY A 173 -0.07 -8.54 -4.30
CA GLY A 173 0.18 -7.12 -4.57
C GLY A 173 -1.08 -6.32 -4.96
N ALA A 174 -2.26 -6.95 -4.99
CA ALA A 174 -3.50 -6.25 -5.30
C ALA A 174 -3.94 -5.27 -4.20
N SER A 175 -3.54 -5.49 -2.95
CA SER A 175 -3.87 -4.67 -1.78
C SER A 175 -3.03 -3.39 -1.63
N LEU A 176 -1.96 -3.23 -2.40
CA LEU A 176 -1.06 -2.07 -2.31
C LEU A 176 -1.76 -0.83 -2.91
N VAL A 177 -1.66 0.32 -2.23
CA VAL A 177 -2.27 1.57 -2.73
C VAL A 177 -1.44 2.22 -3.84
N TRP A 178 -0.13 2.03 -3.81
CA TRP A 178 0.79 2.48 -4.86
C TRP A 178 0.80 1.51 -6.07
N SER A 179 1.51 1.82 -7.12
CA SER A 179 1.43 1.18 -8.46
C SER A 179 0.05 1.23 -9.12
N LYS A 180 -0.81 2.15 -8.69
CA LYS A 180 -2.21 2.29 -9.14
C LYS A 180 -2.57 3.73 -9.44
N ILE A 181 -3.59 3.88 -10.28
CA ILE A 181 -4.37 5.11 -10.38
C ILE A 181 -5.84 4.79 -10.10
N PHE A 182 -6.54 5.78 -9.55
CA PHE A 182 -7.94 5.69 -9.18
C PHE A 182 -8.71 6.87 -9.79
N ARG A 183 -9.89 6.63 -10.35
CA ARG A 183 -10.77 7.71 -10.80
C ARG A 183 -11.17 8.58 -9.60
N CYS A 184 -10.88 9.88 -9.71
CA CYS A 184 -11.14 10.81 -8.61
C CYS A 184 -12.64 10.88 -8.27
N ASP A 185 -13.52 10.89 -9.29
CA ASP A 185 -14.96 10.89 -9.13
C ASP A 185 -15.50 9.65 -8.41
N VAL A 186 -14.90 8.46 -8.64
CA VAL A 186 -15.25 7.24 -7.91
C VAL A 186 -14.85 7.33 -6.45
N ILE A 187 -13.63 7.81 -6.16
CA ILE A 187 -13.14 7.94 -4.78
C ILE A 187 -13.95 8.98 -4.00
N VAL A 188 -14.11 10.17 -4.57
CA VAL A 188 -14.80 11.28 -3.90
C VAL A 188 -16.32 11.04 -3.84
N GLY A 189 -16.92 10.56 -4.95
CA GLY A 189 -18.36 10.31 -5.06
C GLY A 189 -18.87 9.22 -4.11
N ASN A 190 -18.02 8.25 -3.77
CA ASN A 190 -18.35 7.20 -2.79
C ASN A 190 -17.79 7.49 -1.39
N ALA A 191 -17.26 8.69 -1.14
CA ALA A 191 -16.68 9.11 0.13
C ALA A 191 -15.60 8.13 0.67
N ILE A 192 -14.83 7.50 -0.24
CA ILE A 192 -13.77 6.54 0.11
C ILE A 192 -12.60 7.30 0.73
N ARG A 193 -12.15 6.83 1.89
CA ARG A 193 -11.08 7.47 2.66
C ARG A 193 -10.20 6.43 3.31
N PHE A 194 -8.94 6.79 3.52
CA PHE A 194 -8.06 6.03 4.43
C PHE A 194 -8.59 6.16 5.86
N ASP A 195 -8.69 5.04 6.57
CA ASP A 195 -9.10 5.04 7.97
C ASP A 195 -7.95 5.56 8.85
N GLY A 196 -8.15 6.74 9.44
CA GLY A 196 -7.16 7.38 10.31
C GLY A 196 -6.98 6.69 11.68
N THR A 197 -7.83 5.74 12.03
CA THR A 197 -7.69 4.94 13.26
C THR A 197 -6.73 3.77 13.07
N LEU A 198 -6.46 3.37 11.82
CA LEU A 198 -5.57 2.27 11.48
C LEU A 198 -4.14 2.77 11.32
N VAL A 199 -3.22 2.16 12.07
CA VAL A 199 -1.77 2.37 11.93
C VAL A 199 -1.19 1.42 10.85
N ARG A 200 -1.91 0.33 10.56
CA ARG A 200 -1.55 -0.70 9.56
C ARG A 200 -2.81 -1.18 8.87
N GLY A 201 -2.65 -1.56 7.58
CA GLY A 201 -3.73 -2.12 6.79
C GLY A 201 -4.73 -1.10 6.26
N GLU A 202 -4.49 0.20 6.49
CA GLU A 202 -5.26 1.31 5.94
C GLU A 202 -5.30 1.26 4.41
N ASP A 203 -4.19 0.88 3.78
CA ASP A 203 -4.06 0.72 2.33
C ASP A 203 -4.99 -0.38 1.81
N THR A 204 -5.00 -1.55 2.47
CA THR A 204 -5.83 -2.68 2.07
C THR A 204 -7.32 -2.33 2.15
N VAL A 205 -7.73 -1.63 3.21
CA VAL A 205 -9.13 -1.18 3.39
C VAL A 205 -9.50 -0.18 2.30
N PHE A 206 -8.65 0.83 2.05
CA PHE A 206 -8.87 1.81 0.99
C PHE A 206 -8.99 1.16 -0.40
N VAL A 207 -8.05 0.27 -0.74
CA VAL A 207 -8.06 -0.42 -2.04
C VAL A 207 -9.27 -1.34 -2.16
N TRP A 208 -9.68 -2.01 -1.08
CA TRP A 208 -10.90 -2.80 -1.05
C TRP A 208 -12.13 -1.95 -1.38
N ASP A 209 -12.33 -0.84 -0.68
CA ASP A 209 -13.49 0.04 -0.88
C ASP A 209 -13.49 0.65 -2.29
N ALA A 210 -12.33 1.11 -2.77
CA ALA A 210 -12.17 1.60 -4.13
C ALA A 210 -12.52 0.52 -5.17
N SER A 211 -12.08 -0.72 -4.95
CA SER A 211 -12.36 -1.84 -5.84
C SER A 211 -13.83 -2.28 -5.80
N VAL A 212 -14.47 -2.20 -4.64
CA VAL A 212 -15.91 -2.47 -4.50
C VAL A 212 -16.74 -1.43 -5.28
N ALA A 213 -16.38 -0.15 -5.15
CA ALA A 213 -17.07 0.95 -5.82
C ALA A 213 -16.80 0.99 -7.33
N ALA A 214 -15.63 0.55 -7.79
CA ALA A 214 -15.26 0.52 -9.20
C ALA A 214 -16.20 -0.38 -10.02
N SER A 215 -16.58 0.04 -11.20
CA SER A 215 -17.31 -0.79 -12.19
C SER A 215 -16.34 -1.69 -12.95
N THR A 216 -15.19 -1.15 -13.31
CA THR A 216 -14.16 -1.83 -14.11
C THR A 216 -12.78 -1.59 -13.50
N ILE A 217 -12.00 -2.65 -13.36
CA ILE A 217 -10.62 -2.61 -12.89
C ILE A 217 -9.71 -3.04 -14.04
N GLY A 218 -8.64 -2.29 -14.29
CA GLY A 218 -7.61 -2.61 -15.27
C GLY A 218 -6.33 -3.09 -14.60
N TYR A 219 -5.64 -4.01 -15.25
CA TYR A 219 -4.27 -4.36 -14.96
C TYR A 219 -3.43 -4.28 -16.23
N ILE A 220 -2.26 -3.68 -16.14
CA ILE A 220 -1.25 -3.68 -17.22
C ILE A 220 0.02 -4.39 -16.74
N ASN A 221 0.51 -5.31 -17.55
CA ASN A 221 1.79 -5.97 -17.27
C ASN A 221 2.97 -5.08 -17.72
N PHE A 222 2.99 -3.86 -17.18
CA PHE A 222 4.03 -2.87 -17.40
C PHE A 222 4.51 -2.33 -16.05
N PRO A 223 5.83 -2.31 -15.77
CA PRO A 223 6.35 -1.84 -14.49
C PRO A 223 6.20 -0.32 -14.38
N VAL A 224 5.40 0.11 -13.39
CA VAL A 224 5.05 1.53 -13.19
C VAL A 224 5.67 2.12 -11.93
N TYR A 225 6.07 1.28 -10.98
CA TYR A 225 6.48 1.70 -9.65
C TYR A 225 7.75 0.98 -9.22
N GLN A 226 8.62 1.68 -8.51
CA GLN A 226 9.83 1.12 -7.92
C GLN A 226 9.76 1.30 -6.41
N TYR A 227 9.48 0.20 -5.72
CA TYR A 227 9.54 0.11 -4.27
C TYR A 227 11.00 -0.05 -3.81
N ARG A 228 11.49 0.89 -3.02
CA ARG A 228 12.89 0.94 -2.58
C ARG A 228 13.01 0.47 -1.13
N ARG A 229 13.60 -0.69 -0.93
CA ARG A 229 13.90 -1.19 0.42
C ARG A 229 15.21 -0.58 0.92
N SER A 230 15.13 0.25 1.96
CA SER A 230 16.31 0.73 2.68
C SER A 230 16.63 -0.20 3.85
N ALA A 231 17.92 -0.25 4.27
CA ALA A 231 18.33 -0.99 5.47
C ALA A 231 17.65 -0.46 6.76
N GLU A 232 17.12 0.76 6.72
CA GLU A 232 16.45 1.45 7.82
C GLU A 232 14.92 1.33 7.76
N SER A 233 14.38 0.51 6.84
CA SER A 233 12.93 0.39 6.71
C SER A 233 12.28 0.00 8.05
N ALA A 234 11.12 0.58 8.36
CA ALA A 234 10.41 0.56 9.65
C ALA A 234 10.09 -0.85 10.24
N VAL A 235 10.53 -1.92 9.59
CA VAL A 235 10.26 -3.32 9.96
C VAL A 235 11.33 -3.91 10.88
N SER A 236 12.48 -3.25 11.10
CA SER A 236 13.63 -3.83 11.81
C SER A 236 13.54 -3.78 13.35
N GLY A 237 12.69 -2.92 13.93
CA GLY A 237 12.53 -2.76 15.38
C GLY A 237 11.42 -3.63 15.99
N PHE A 238 11.51 -3.93 17.30
CA PHE A 238 10.37 -4.48 18.03
C PHE A 238 9.34 -3.38 18.32
N ASN A 239 8.08 -3.65 17.94
CA ASN A 239 6.95 -2.77 18.26
C ASN A 239 5.99 -3.53 19.20
N ALA A 240 5.85 -3.06 20.43
CA ALA A 240 4.97 -3.67 21.42
C ALA A 240 3.48 -3.64 21.02
N ALA A 241 3.05 -2.64 20.25
CA ALA A 241 1.68 -2.50 19.76
C ALA A 241 1.42 -3.27 18.45
N TYR A 242 2.41 -3.97 17.88
CA TYR A 242 2.30 -4.57 16.55
C TYR A 242 1.13 -5.56 16.44
N CYS A 243 0.94 -6.40 17.48
CA CYS A 243 -0.13 -7.39 17.50
C CYS A 243 -1.51 -6.70 17.47
N ASP A 244 -1.71 -5.70 18.31
CA ASP A 244 -2.97 -4.96 18.43
C ASP A 244 -3.26 -4.20 17.12
N GLN A 245 -2.26 -3.53 16.54
CA GLN A 245 -2.39 -2.83 15.25
C GLN A 245 -2.81 -3.77 14.11
N ILE A 246 -2.28 -4.99 14.07
CA ILE A 246 -2.70 -6.00 13.08
C ILE A 246 -4.11 -6.51 13.37
N MET A 247 -4.46 -6.71 14.64
CA MET A 247 -5.82 -7.13 15.02
C MET A 247 -6.85 -6.07 14.64
N ASP A 248 -6.57 -4.80 14.86
CA ASP A 248 -7.42 -3.69 14.46
C ASP A 248 -7.62 -3.66 12.94
N ALA A 249 -6.56 -3.82 12.16
CA ALA A 249 -6.63 -3.91 10.69
C ALA A 249 -7.50 -5.08 10.22
N VAL A 250 -7.34 -6.25 10.83
CA VAL A 250 -8.14 -7.45 10.48
C VAL A 250 -9.60 -7.27 10.87
N LEU A 251 -9.89 -6.64 12.01
CA LEU A 251 -11.25 -6.34 12.45
C LEU A 251 -11.93 -5.32 11.53
N ALA A 252 -11.23 -4.24 11.19
CA ALA A 252 -11.72 -3.25 10.23
C ALA A 252 -12.02 -3.91 8.88
N MET A 253 -11.08 -4.66 8.32
CA MET A 253 -11.27 -5.36 7.05
C MET A 253 -12.47 -6.32 7.08
N ARG A 254 -12.70 -7.03 8.20
CA ARG A 254 -13.88 -7.89 8.37
C ARG A 254 -15.19 -7.12 8.21
N GLU A 255 -15.28 -5.93 8.78
CA GLU A 255 -16.50 -5.12 8.68
C GLU A 255 -16.71 -4.60 7.24
N HIS A 256 -15.64 -4.22 6.53
CA HIS A 256 -15.71 -3.82 5.13
C HIS A 256 -16.13 -5.00 4.22
N VAL A 257 -15.56 -6.18 4.43
CA VAL A 257 -15.97 -7.39 3.69
C VAL A 257 -17.44 -7.73 3.94
N LYS A 258 -17.92 -7.65 5.17
CA LYS A 258 -19.35 -7.95 5.51
C LYS A 258 -20.33 -6.99 4.85
N ARG A 259 -19.95 -5.72 4.62
CA ARG A 259 -20.78 -4.72 3.94
C ARG A 259 -20.89 -4.99 2.43
N CYS A 260 -19.98 -5.76 1.86
CA CYS A 260 -19.99 -6.07 0.44
C CYS A 260 -21.14 -7.02 0.07
N ALA A 261 -21.87 -6.70 -0.99
CA ALA A 261 -22.92 -7.57 -1.49
C ALA A 261 -22.36 -8.95 -1.86
N GLY A 262 -23.01 -10.02 -1.38
CA GLY A 262 -22.54 -11.38 -1.59
C GLY A 262 -21.27 -11.72 -0.82
N TYR A 263 -21.08 -11.15 0.36
CA TYR A 263 -19.90 -11.30 1.22
C TYR A 263 -19.51 -12.77 1.50
N THR A 264 -20.43 -13.71 1.40
CA THR A 264 -20.17 -15.14 1.63
C THR A 264 -19.09 -15.71 0.71
N ARG A 265 -18.95 -15.17 -0.51
CA ARG A 265 -17.90 -15.54 -1.47
C ARG A 265 -16.48 -15.11 -1.04
N PHE A 266 -16.39 -14.23 -0.06
CA PHE A 266 -15.13 -13.71 0.48
C PHE A 266 -14.74 -14.34 1.83
N THR A 267 -15.55 -15.22 2.41
CA THR A 267 -15.26 -15.83 3.71
C THR A 267 -13.98 -16.68 3.69
N GLY A 268 -13.75 -17.46 2.64
CA GLY A 268 -12.52 -18.23 2.44
C GLY A 268 -11.29 -17.32 2.25
N PRO A 269 -11.29 -16.38 1.29
CA PRO A 269 -10.25 -15.38 1.12
C PRO A 269 -9.98 -14.56 2.39
N PHE A 270 -11.02 -14.11 3.11
CA PHE A 270 -10.84 -13.40 4.38
C PHE A 270 -10.18 -14.27 5.45
N ARG A 271 -10.53 -15.55 5.54
CA ARG A 271 -9.81 -16.50 6.41
C ARG A 271 -8.33 -16.58 6.05
N THR A 272 -8.00 -16.59 4.76
CA THR A 272 -6.60 -16.56 4.29
C THR A 272 -5.89 -15.26 4.72
N TYR A 273 -6.56 -14.12 4.62
CA TYR A 273 -6.09 -12.83 5.08
C TYR A 273 -5.76 -12.85 6.59
N VAL A 274 -6.67 -13.36 7.41
CA VAL A 274 -6.45 -13.52 8.87
C VAL A 274 -5.24 -14.40 9.17
N LEU A 275 -5.13 -15.55 8.50
CA LEU A 275 -4.01 -16.47 8.68
C LEU A 275 -2.67 -15.87 8.22
N TYR A 276 -2.67 -15.10 7.14
CA TYR A 276 -1.47 -14.39 6.69
C TYR A 276 -0.98 -13.41 7.77
N HIS A 277 -1.89 -12.65 8.36
CA HIS A 277 -1.57 -11.71 9.43
C HIS A 277 -1.12 -12.40 10.72
N LEU A 278 -1.66 -13.59 11.02
CA LEU A 278 -1.14 -14.44 12.11
C LEU A 278 0.32 -14.81 11.85
N LEU A 279 0.70 -15.16 10.61
CA LEU A 279 2.10 -15.46 10.28
C LEU A 279 3.01 -14.24 10.41
N LEU A 280 2.51 -13.03 10.14
CA LEU A 280 3.26 -11.78 10.37
C LEU A 280 3.45 -11.50 11.87
N ILE A 281 2.40 -11.66 12.68
CA ILE A 281 2.48 -11.53 14.15
C ILE A 281 3.49 -12.53 14.72
N ASP A 282 3.46 -13.75 14.23
CA ASP A 282 4.36 -14.80 14.67
C ASP A 282 5.84 -14.41 14.52
N VAL A 283 6.21 -13.87 13.34
CA VAL A 283 7.59 -13.49 13.04
C VAL A 283 7.95 -12.13 13.65
N HIS A 284 7.14 -11.09 13.43
CA HIS A 284 7.51 -9.70 13.75
C HIS A 284 7.21 -9.32 15.21
N PHE A 285 6.35 -10.07 15.90
CA PHE A 285 6.00 -9.82 17.28
C PHE A 285 6.47 -10.97 18.19
N VAL A 286 5.89 -12.19 18.06
CA VAL A 286 6.16 -13.30 18.98
C VAL A 286 7.63 -13.70 18.99
N PHE A 287 8.23 -13.91 17.83
CA PHE A 287 9.62 -14.36 17.68
C PHE A 287 10.60 -13.26 17.24
N ASN A 288 10.21 -11.99 17.33
CA ASN A 288 11.14 -10.90 17.12
C ASN A 288 12.33 -11.00 18.08
N SER A 289 13.56 -10.93 17.55
CA SER A 289 14.78 -11.06 18.34
C SER A 289 14.95 -9.94 19.38
N ASN A 290 14.41 -8.75 19.09
CA ASN A 290 14.49 -7.58 19.95
C ASN A 290 13.34 -7.49 20.97
N ALA A 291 12.43 -8.48 20.99
CA ALA A 291 11.35 -8.51 21.96
C ALA A 291 11.91 -8.74 23.40
N PRO A 292 11.46 -7.97 24.41
CA PRO A 292 12.02 -7.96 25.75
C PRO A 292 11.62 -9.18 26.59
N TRP A 293 11.17 -10.25 25.97
CA TRP A 293 10.62 -11.41 26.67
C TRP A 293 11.65 -12.53 26.89
N ASN A 294 11.66 -13.09 28.10
CA ASN A 294 12.29 -14.37 28.34
C ASN A 294 11.48 -15.51 27.69
N ASN A 295 12.04 -16.76 27.71
CA ASN A 295 11.38 -17.91 27.06
C ASN A 295 10.00 -18.24 27.66
N ARG A 296 9.79 -18.05 28.96
CA ARG A 296 8.50 -18.33 29.62
C ARG A 296 7.45 -17.29 29.16
N GLN A 297 7.81 -16.03 29.20
CA GLN A 297 6.95 -14.92 28.74
C GLN A 297 6.60 -15.09 27.25
N ARG A 298 7.59 -15.40 26.41
CA ARG A 298 7.37 -15.61 24.97
C ARG A 298 6.41 -16.77 24.69
N ARG A 299 6.48 -17.87 25.49
CA ARG A 299 5.51 -18.98 25.39
C ARG A 299 4.09 -18.55 25.77
N ALA A 300 3.94 -17.72 26.78
CA ALA A 300 2.64 -17.17 27.15
C ALA A 300 2.07 -16.30 26.00
N VAL A 301 2.85 -15.33 25.50
CA VAL A 301 2.45 -14.49 24.34
C VAL A 301 2.08 -15.34 23.13
N PHE A 302 2.88 -16.36 22.79
CA PHE A 302 2.56 -17.30 21.71
C PHE A 302 1.21 -18.00 21.92
N SER A 303 0.93 -18.48 23.14
CA SER A 303 -0.33 -19.10 23.48
C SER A 303 -1.50 -18.12 23.37
N ASP A 304 -1.34 -16.91 23.89
CA ASP A 304 -2.37 -15.87 23.91
C ASP A 304 -2.77 -15.46 22.47
N VAL A 305 -1.79 -15.26 21.61
CA VAL A 305 -2.04 -14.97 20.17
C VAL A 305 -2.83 -16.10 19.51
N LEU A 306 -2.45 -17.37 19.73
CA LEU A 306 -3.14 -18.51 19.10
C LEU A 306 -4.54 -18.78 19.68
N THR A 307 -4.82 -18.32 20.89
CA THR A 307 -6.14 -18.45 21.53
C THR A 307 -7.06 -17.27 21.28
N ALA A 308 -6.55 -16.16 20.73
CA ALA A 308 -7.37 -15.03 20.34
C ALA A 308 -8.49 -15.53 19.39
N PRO A 309 -9.79 -15.22 19.65
CA PRO A 309 -10.93 -15.84 18.97
C PRO A 309 -10.85 -15.81 17.45
N MET A 310 -10.35 -14.72 16.91
CA MET A 310 -10.17 -14.50 15.47
C MET A 310 -9.20 -15.50 14.85
N PHE A 311 -8.00 -15.65 15.44
CA PHE A 311 -6.96 -16.56 14.95
C PHE A 311 -7.31 -18.02 15.22
N HIS A 312 -7.85 -18.30 16.41
CA HIS A 312 -8.34 -19.63 16.73
C HIS A 312 -9.39 -20.11 15.72
N SER A 313 -10.39 -19.29 15.41
CA SER A 313 -11.41 -19.61 14.40
C SER A 313 -10.80 -19.78 13.00
N ALA A 314 -9.85 -18.92 12.60
CA ALA A 314 -9.21 -19.04 11.30
C ALA A 314 -8.35 -20.29 11.15
N MET A 315 -7.81 -20.84 12.24
CA MET A 315 -7.03 -22.08 12.23
C MET A 315 -7.88 -23.36 12.15
N THR A 316 -9.20 -23.28 12.16
CA THR A 316 -10.06 -24.46 11.91
C THR A 316 -9.89 -24.97 10.47
N GLY A 317 -10.04 -26.28 10.24
CA GLY A 317 -9.89 -26.87 8.91
C GLY A 317 -8.41 -26.98 8.44
N ASN A 318 -8.20 -26.99 7.13
CA ASN A 318 -6.90 -27.17 6.47
C ASN A 318 -6.22 -25.82 6.20
N ALA A 319 -4.91 -25.85 5.90
CA ALA A 319 -4.19 -24.69 5.39
C ALA A 319 -4.81 -24.21 4.08
N PRO A 320 -4.87 -22.86 3.83
CA PRO A 320 -5.35 -22.33 2.56
C PRO A 320 -4.61 -22.93 1.36
N GLU A 321 -5.32 -23.23 0.28
CA GLU A 321 -4.72 -23.77 -0.94
C GLU A 321 -3.70 -22.80 -1.56
N SER A 322 -3.99 -21.51 -1.48
CA SER A 322 -3.12 -20.42 -1.96
C SER A 322 -1.80 -20.30 -1.21
N PHE A 323 -1.66 -20.91 -0.02
CA PHE A 323 -0.41 -20.89 0.70
C PHE A 323 0.63 -21.78 0.03
N GLY A 324 1.81 -21.25 -0.24
CA GLY A 324 2.97 -22.03 -0.63
C GLY A 324 3.41 -23.02 0.50
N ILE A 325 4.25 -23.98 0.14
CA ILE A 325 4.68 -25.08 1.03
C ILE A 325 5.15 -24.59 2.41
N ALA A 326 6.03 -23.57 2.43
CA ALA A 326 6.57 -23.02 3.68
C ALA A 326 5.49 -22.44 4.59
N LYS A 327 4.48 -21.73 4.04
CA LYS A 327 3.35 -21.20 4.81
C LYS A 327 2.43 -22.30 5.29
N LYS A 328 2.20 -23.36 4.49
CA LYS A 328 1.42 -24.54 4.90
C LYS A 328 2.08 -25.28 6.06
N ILE A 329 3.41 -25.46 6.01
CA ILE A 329 4.16 -26.06 7.14
C ILE A 329 4.00 -25.20 8.40
N THR A 330 4.19 -23.90 8.30
CA THR A 330 4.05 -22.99 9.44
C THR A 330 2.62 -23.02 10.01
N PHE A 331 1.61 -23.02 9.16
CA PHE A 331 0.21 -23.16 9.58
C PHE A 331 -0.01 -24.41 10.44
N TRP A 332 0.48 -25.58 10.02
CA TRP A 332 0.34 -26.82 10.79
C TRP A 332 1.14 -26.78 12.11
N VAL A 333 2.33 -26.19 12.10
CA VAL A 333 3.14 -26.01 13.30
C VAL A 333 2.44 -25.12 14.33
N LEU A 334 1.81 -24.01 13.88
CA LEU A 334 1.00 -23.13 14.72
C LEU A 334 -0.25 -23.85 15.25
N LYS A 335 -0.99 -24.51 14.35
CA LYS A 335 -2.21 -25.27 14.70
C LYS A 335 -1.96 -26.37 15.74
N LEU A 336 -0.84 -27.07 15.63
CA LEU A 336 -0.41 -28.10 16.57
C LEU A 336 0.34 -27.53 17.80
N ARG A 337 0.47 -26.17 17.87
CA ARG A 337 1.14 -25.46 18.96
C ARG A 337 2.58 -25.93 19.23
N LEU A 338 3.31 -26.34 18.19
CA LEU A 338 4.68 -26.84 18.28
C LEU A 338 5.69 -25.68 18.45
N TYR A 339 5.69 -25.08 19.63
CA TYR A 339 6.47 -23.87 19.95
C TYR A 339 7.95 -23.98 19.56
N GLY A 340 8.62 -25.08 19.87
CA GLY A 340 10.06 -25.25 19.58
C GLY A 340 10.37 -25.28 18.10
N VAL A 341 9.53 -25.95 17.29
CA VAL A 341 9.66 -26.04 15.86
C VAL A 341 9.38 -24.67 15.26
N ASN A 342 8.32 -23.98 15.73
CA ASN A 342 7.95 -22.67 15.23
C ASN A 342 9.04 -21.61 15.53
N LYS A 343 9.66 -21.65 16.69
CA LYS A 343 10.80 -20.79 17.03
C LYS A 343 11.95 -20.95 16.04
N ALA A 344 12.26 -22.18 15.61
CA ALA A 344 13.30 -22.43 14.61
C ALA A 344 12.90 -21.87 13.21
N ILE A 345 11.66 -22.09 12.79
CA ILE A 345 11.13 -21.54 11.51
C ILE A 345 11.19 -20.02 11.52
N ALA A 346 10.71 -19.37 12.59
CA ALA A 346 10.71 -17.92 12.72
C ALA A 346 12.14 -17.34 12.67
N ALA A 347 13.12 -18.00 13.31
CA ALA A 347 14.52 -17.59 13.27
C ALA A 347 15.11 -17.61 11.84
N VAL A 348 14.75 -18.62 11.03
CA VAL A 348 15.17 -18.69 9.62
C VAL A 348 14.52 -17.56 8.82
N ARG A 349 13.22 -17.30 9.00
CA ARG A 349 12.50 -16.24 8.32
C ARG A 349 13.04 -14.84 8.64
N MET A 350 13.35 -14.59 9.92
CA MET A 350 13.95 -13.30 10.33
C MET A 350 15.28 -13.05 9.63
N LYS A 351 16.11 -14.06 9.42
CA LYS A 351 17.36 -13.91 8.65
C LYS A 351 17.11 -13.58 7.18
N GLN A 352 16.08 -14.15 6.56
CA GLN A 352 15.71 -13.86 5.17
C GLN A 352 15.16 -12.44 4.97
N ILE A 353 14.51 -11.86 5.99
CA ILE A 353 13.98 -10.49 5.97
C ILE A 353 15.12 -9.47 6.18
N ALA A 354 16.17 -9.84 6.93
CA ALA A 354 17.29 -8.94 7.25
C ALA A 354 18.33 -8.81 6.12
N VAL A 355 18.22 -9.60 5.06
CA VAL A 355 19.03 -9.53 3.83
C VAL A 355 18.27 -8.77 2.75
#